data_c74aab6db22a470eb660fbda6e635a53
#
_entry.id   c74aab6db22a470eb660fbda6e635a53
#
_cell.length_a   1.000
_cell.length_b   1.000
_cell.length_c   1.000
_cell.angle_alpha   90.00
_cell.angle_beta   90.00
_cell.angle_gamma   90.00
#
_symmetry.space_group_name_H-M   'P 1'
#
loop_
_entity.id
_entity.type
_entity.pdbx_description
1 polymer ?
#
loop_
_entity_poly.entity_id
_entity_poly.type
_entity_poly.pdbx_seq_one_letter_code
_entity_poly.pdbx_strand_id
1 'polypeptide(L)' 'MKNVEVKIDGTKLTITVDTSKSFGPSKSGKTTIIASSEGNVEIAPGIKMGLNIYK' A
#
# COMPACT_ATOMS: atom_id res chain seq x y z
N MET A 1 -2.39 7.26 0.33
CA MET A 1 -2.19 5.88 -0.15
C MET A 1 -3.33 5.48 -1.08
N LYS A 2 -3.07 4.55 -1.97
CA LYS A 2 -4.08 4.04 -2.90
C LYS A 2 -4.46 2.63 -2.51
N ASN A 3 -5.74 2.41 -2.20
CA ASN A 3 -6.29 1.08 -1.92
C ASN A 3 -5.58 0.35 -0.78
N VAL A 4 -5.11 1.09 0.21
CA VAL A 4 -4.41 0.52 1.36
C VAL A 4 -5.10 1.00 2.62
N GLU A 5 -5.52 0.06 3.45
CA GLU A 5 -6.10 0.35 4.75
C GLU A 5 -5.18 -0.23 5.82
N VAL A 6 -4.78 0.60 6.77
CA VAL A 6 -3.85 0.22 7.82
C VAL A 6 -4.55 0.29 9.16
N LYS A 7 -4.41 -0.77 9.94
CA LYS A 7 -4.94 -0.83 11.30
C LYS A 7 -3.85 -1.29 12.25
N ILE A 8 -3.67 -0.56 13.34
CA ILE A 8 -2.72 -0.94 14.38
C ILE A 8 -3.50 -1.22 15.66
N ASP A 9 -3.22 -2.37 16.26
CA ASP A 9 -3.81 -2.78 17.52
C ASP A 9 -2.69 -3.29 18.43
N GLY A 10 -2.26 -2.45 19.35
CA GLY A 10 -1.12 -2.76 20.20
C GLY A 10 0.15 -2.89 19.37
N THR A 11 0.71 -4.09 19.33
CA THR A 11 1.90 -4.38 18.53
C THR A 11 1.57 -5.05 17.19
N LYS A 12 0.27 -5.19 16.88
CA LYS A 12 -0.16 -5.89 15.67
C LYS A 12 -0.56 -4.90 14.60
N LEU A 13 0.04 -5.03 13.44
CA LEU A 13 -0.27 -4.25 12.24
C LEU A 13 -1.09 -5.11 11.28
N THR A 14 -2.22 -4.58 10.82
CA THR A 14 -3.03 -5.24 9.80
C THR A 14 -3.15 -4.32 8.59
N ILE A 15 -2.84 -4.84 7.42
CA ILE A 15 -2.95 -4.12 6.16
C ILE A 15 -4.00 -4.83 5.30
N THR A 16 -4.98 -4.07 4.81
CA THR A 16 -6.05 -4.59 3.99
C THR A 16 -6.00 -3.95 2.61
N VAL A 17 -6.06 -4.76 1.58
CA VAL A 17 -6.03 -4.35 0.18
C VAL A 17 -7.13 -5.10 -0.57
N ASP A 18 -7.86 -4.38 -1.43
CA ASP A 18 -8.84 -4.98 -2.32
C ASP A 18 -8.18 -5.31 -3.65
N THR A 19 -7.90 -6.58 -3.90
CA THR A 19 -7.19 -7.00 -5.10
C THR A 19 -8.05 -6.96 -6.37
N SER A 20 -9.33 -6.64 -6.26
CA SER A 20 -10.20 -6.48 -7.44
C SER A 20 -10.06 -5.10 -8.08
N LYS A 21 -9.39 -4.18 -7.41
CA LYS A 21 -9.19 -2.82 -7.93
C LYS A 21 -7.86 -2.67 -8.64
N SER A 22 -7.79 -1.72 -9.58
CA SER A 22 -6.55 -1.37 -10.26
C SER A 22 -6.54 0.13 -10.50
N PHE A 23 -5.34 0.72 -10.49
CA PHE A 23 -5.17 2.17 -10.57
C PHE A 23 -4.28 2.59 -11.74
N GLY A 24 -4.25 1.76 -12.78
CA GLY A 24 -3.54 2.07 -14.00
C GLY A 24 -2.09 1.62 -13.99
N PRO A 25 -1.35 1.96 -15.05
CA PRO A 25 0.02 1.48 -15.20
C PRO A 25 0.96 2.13 -14.20
N SER A 26 2.02 1.40 -13.85
CA SER A 26 3.13 1.94 -13.08
C SER A 26 3.89 2.97 -13.93
N LYS A 27 4.86 3.64 -13.34
CA LYS A 27 5.70 4.60 -14.08
C LYS A 27 6.40 3.98 -15.27
N SER A 28 6.81 2.72 -15.16
CA SER A 28 7.47 2.01 -16.26
C SER A 28 6.49 1.56 -17.34
N GLY A 29 5.20 1.53 -17.04
CA GLY A 29 4.18 1.04 -17.97
C GLY A 29 4.15 -0.48 -18.11
N LYS A 30 4.99 -1.21 -17.39
CA LYS A 30 5.11 -2.65 -17.51
C LYS A 30 4.19 -3.42 -16.57
N THR A 31 3.71 -2.77 -15.53
CA THR A 31 2.86 -3.40 -14.53
C THR A 31 1.64 -2.53 -14.27
N THR A 32 0.60 -3.14 -13.71
CA THR A 32 -0.60 -2.42 -13.29
C THR A 32 -0.62 -2.36 -11.76
N ILE A 33 -0.76 -1.16 -11.23
CA ILE A 33 -0.76 -0.97 -9.77
C ILE A 33 -2.12 -1.35 -9.20
N ILE A 34 -2.12 -2.22 -8.20
CA ILE A 34 -3.31 -2.60 -7.46
C ILE A 34 -3.41 -1.78 -6.19
N ALA A 35 -2.31 -1.61 -5.48
CA ALA A 35 -2.27 -0.83 -4.25
C ALA A 35 -0.89 -0.26 -4.05
N SER A 36 -0.81 0.91 -3.43
CA SER A 36 0.48 1.56 -3.18
C SER A 36 0.38 2.50 -2.00
N SER A 37 1.43 2.53 -1.19
CA SER A 37 1.58 3.56 -0.16
C SER A 37 1.99 4.90 -0.75
N GLU A 38 2.35 4.93 -2.04
CA GLU A 38 2.84 6.13 -2.73
C GLU A 38 4.09 6.69 -2.06
N GLY A 39 5.06 5.80 -1.88
CA GLY A 39 6.30 6.11 -1.19
C GLY A 39 6.25 5.61 0.25
N ASN A 40 7.18 6.09 1.06
CA ASN A 40 7.22 5.70 2.47
C ASN A 40 6.27 6.57 3.28
N VAL A 41 5.47 5.95 4.12
CA VAL A 41 4.54 6.64 5.01
C VAL A 41 4.80 6.20 6.45
N GLU A 42 4.62 7.12 7.38
CA GLU A 42 4.75 6.79 8.79
C GLU A 42 3.41 6.26 9.29
N ILE A 43 3.39 5.00 9.75
CA ILE A 43 2.18 4.32 10.18
C ILE A 43 2.02 4.31 11.69
N ALA A 44 3.11 4.55 12.42
CA ALA A 44 3.13 4.69 13.88
C ALA A 44 4.38 5.51 14.23
N PRO A 45 4.49 6.06 15.44
CA PRO A 45 5.68 6.84 15.80
C PRO A 45 6.97 6.05 15.55
N GLY A 46 7.80 6.56 14.65
CA GLY A 46 9.08 5.94 14.31
C GLY A 46 9.00 4.72 13.41
N ILE A 47 7.80 4.31 12.96
CA ILE A 47 7.63 3.13 12.11
C ILE A 47 7.11 3.57 10.74
N LYS A 48 7.81 3.19 9.68
CA LYS A 48 7.48 3.58 8.32
C LYS A 48 7.16 2.36 7.47
N MET A 49 6.33 2.57 6.46
CA MET A 49 5.92 1.52 5.56
C MET A 49 6.09 1.97 4.11
N GLY A 50 6.63 1.07 3.29
CA GLY A 50 6.61 1.21 1.84
C GLY A 50 5.93 -0.02 1.27
N LEU A 51 4.83 0.15 0.54
CA LEU A 51 4.05 -0.96 0.00
C LEU A 51 3.71 -0.74 -1.45
N ASN A 52 3.93 -1.78 -2.27
CA ASN A 52 3.51 -1.81 -3.65
C ASN A 52 2.95 -3.19 -3.99
N ILE A 53 1.72 -3.21 -4.49
CA ILE A 53 1.08 -4.43 -4.96
C ILE A 53 0.68 -4.19 -6.41
N TYR A 54 1.09 -5.09 -7.30
CA TYR A 54 0.93 -4.91 -8.73
C TYR A 54 0.81 -6.26 -9.45
N LYS A 55 0.41 -6.19 -10.70
CA LYS A 55 0.33 -7.38 -11.57
C LYS A 55 0.77 -7.07 -13.00
#